data_00ade0621cf8dc583995f26010961068
#
_entry.id   00ade0621cf8dc583995f26010961068
#
_cell.length_a   1.000
_cell.length_b   1.000
_cell.length_c   1.000
_cell.angle_alpha   90.00
_cell.angle_beta   90.00
_cell.angle_gamma   90.00
#
_symmetry.space_group_name_H-M   'P 1'
#
loop_
_entity.id
_entity.type
_entity.pdbx_description
1 polymer ?
#
loop_
_entity_poly.entity_id
_entity_poly.type
_entity_poly.pdbx_seq_one_letter_code
_entity_poly.pdbx_strand_id
1 'polypeptide(L)'
;MIGAVAAALLRPALAEPPKFAVDPSWPQTLPGNWIIGTIGGIFVDAQDHIWINQRPSSLDARERRASTATNVVCCVPAPPVIEFDQAGKVVQGWGGDGPDYKWGNDGHGIFVDHNNFVWVGDNIETGGHIYKFTRDGKFVMRLGKPGTPGGSNDIEHFNRPADMAVDRETNEIFVADGYANHRVIVFDAATGAYKRHWGAYGKPPTDEKVEWDPKGPAPQQFGNPVHCITITKDGLVLVCDRSHNRMQVFRKDGTFVREISVLKESAPGTIGS
;
A
#
# COMPACT_ATOMS: atom_id res chain seq x y z
N MET A 1 1.61 43.18 -50.30
CA MET A 1 0.66 42.83 -49.23
C MET A 1 0.83 41.35 -48.96
N ILE A 2 1.48 40.99 -47.87
CA ILE A 2 1.72 39.61 -47.44
C ILE A 2 0.72 39.35 -46.32
N GLY A 3 -0.32 38.52 -46.61
CA GLY A 3 -1.32 38.15 -45.62
C GLY A 3 -0.76 37.09 -44.66
N ALA A 4 -0.70 37.43 -43.41
CA ALA A 4 -0.37 36.44 -42.34
C ALA A 4 -1.60 35.56 -42.07
N VAL A 5 -1.49 34.25 -42.34
CA VAL A 5 -2.48 33.27 -41.95
C VAL A 5 -2.19 32.90 -40.48
N ALA A 6 -3.07 33.31 -39.58
CA ALA A 6 -3.03 32.89 -38.19
C ALA A 6 -3.54 31.43 -38.05
N ALA A 7 -2.65 30.49 -37.81
CA ALA A 7 -3.05 29.12 -37.48
C ALA A 7 -3.62 29.11 -36.06
N ALA A 8 -4.92 28.93 -35.92
CA ALA A 8 -5.57 28.68 -34.62
C ALA A 8 -5.17 27.30 -34.13
N LEU A 9 -4.35 27.23 -33.06
CA LEU A 9 -4.06 26.00 -32.31
C LEU A 9 -5.35 25.55 -31.61
N LEU A 10 -6.05 24.58 -32.19
CA LEU A 10 -7.11 23.85 -31.49
C LEU A 10 -6.51 23.14 -30.29
N ARG A 11 -6.78 23.64 -29.09
CA ARG A 11 -6.51 22.90 -27.86
C ARG A 11 -7.44 21.68 -27.85
N PRO A 12 -6.95 20.45 -27.66
CA PRO A 12 -7.83 19.31 -27.45
C PRO A 12 -8.72 19.61 -26.24
N ALA A 13 -10.03 19.43 -26.42
CA ALA A 13 -10.96 19.51 -25.30
C ALA A 13 -10.52 18.47 -24.27
N LEU A 14 -10.33 18.91 -23.02
CA LEU A 14 -10.09 17.97 -21.92
C LEU A 14 -11.32 17.07 -21.84
N ALA A 15 -11.08 15.76 -21.92
CA ALA A 15 -12.15 14.79 -21.72
C ALA A 15 -12.82 15.04 -20.36
N GLU A 16 -14.14 14.98 -20.30
CA GLU A 16 -14.82 15.05 -19.01
C GLU A 16 -14.28 13.96 -18.08
N PRO A 17 -14.07 14.27 -16.80
CA PRO A 17 -13.62 13.26 -15.85
C PRO A 17 -14.65 12.13 -15.76
N PRO A 18 -14.21 10.86 -15.62
CA PRO A 18 -15.12 9.74 -15.49
C PRO A 18 -16.04 9.92 -14.27
N LYS A 19 -17.30 9.56 -14.42
CA LYS A 19 -18.26 9.54 -13.31
C LYS A 19 -18.33 8.12 -12.75
N PHE A 20 -18.23 8.00 -11.45
CA PHE A 20 -18.31 6.73 -10.74
C PHE A 20 -19.60 6.65 -9.94
N ALA A 21 -20.17 5.45 -9.85
CA ALA A 21 -21.29 5.13 -8.97
C ALA A 21 -20.96 3.86 -8.21
N VAL A 22 -21.46 3.77 -6.98
CA VAL A 22 -21.34 2.55 -6.19
C VAL A 22 -22.21 1.47 -6.83
N ASP A 23 -21.65 0.29 -7.05
CA ASP A 23 -22.39 -0.90 -7.43
C ASP A 23 -22.84 -1.64 -6.17
N PRO A 24 -24.14 -1.61 -5.82
CA PRO A 24 -24.63 -2.26 -4.61
C PRO A 24 -24.68 -3.79 -4.72
N SER A 25 -24.47 -4.35 -5.91
CA SER A 25 -24.43 -5.81 -6.14
C SER A 25 -23.03 -6.40 -5.96
N TRP A 26 -22.01 -5.55 -5.78
CA TRP A 26 -20.62 -5.97 -5.58
C TRP A 26 -20.15 -5.64 -4.15
N PRO A 27 -19.53 -6.60 -3.43
CA PRO A 27 -19.33 -8.01 -3.75
C PRO A 27 -20.62 -8.84 -3.62
N GLN A 28 -20.62 -10.05 -4.15
CA GLN A 28 -21.71 -11.01 -3.93
C GLN A 28 -21.73 -11.44 -2.45
N THR A 29 -22.81 -12.12 -2.06
CA THR A 29 -22.95 -12.65 -0.69
C THR A 29 -21.73 -13.48 -0.30
N LEU A 30 -21.12 -13.11 0.82
CA LEU A 30 -19.94 -13.79 1.32
C LEU A 30 -20.28 -15.20 1.82
N PRO A 31 -19.39 -16.20 1.61
CA PRO A 31 -19.63 -17.56 2.06
C PRO A 31 -19.53 -17.66 3.59
N GLY A 32 -20.14 -18.71 4.17
CA GLY A 32 -19.97 -19.07 5.58
C GLY A 32 -20.39 -18.00 6.59
N ASN A 33 -21.33 -17.13 6.21
CA ASN A 33 -21.78 -15.99 7.03
C ASN A 33 -20.60 -15.05 7.43
N TRP A 34 -19.64 -14.91 6.54
CA TRP A 34 -18.50 -14.01 6.77
C TRP A 34 -18.94 -12.56 6.89
N ILE A 35 -18.24 -11.85 7.77
CA ILE A 35 -18.26 -10.39 7.87
C ILE A 35 -16.84 -9.86 7.73
N ILE A 36 -16.69 -8.81 6.93
CA ILE A 36 -15.42 -8.13 6.69
C ILE A 36 -15.27 -7.00 7.69
N GLY A 37 -14.10 -6.90 8.33
CA GLY A 37 -13.69 -5.78 9.14
C GLY A 37 -13.17 -4.61 8.31
N THR A 38 -12.41 -3.74 8.94
CA THR A 38 -11.76 -2.61 8.25
C THR A 38 -10.80 -3.11 7.17
N ILE A 39 -10.96 -2.64 5.95
CA ILE A 39 -10.05 -2.96 4.84
C ILE A 39 -8.82 -2.06 4.96
N GLY A 40 -7.64 -2.66 5.07
CA GLY A 40 -6.35 -1.97 5.15
C GLY A 40 -5.67 -1.82 3.81
N GLY A 41 -5.93 -2.69 2.85
CA GLY A 41 -5.36 -2.64 1.51
C GLY A 41 -6.23 -3.33 0.47
N ILE A 42 -6.12 -2.88 -0.77
CA ILE A 42 -6.79 -3.44 -1.94
C ILE A 42 -5.82 -3.49 -3.11
N PHE A 43 -5.87 -4.55 -3.90
CA PHE A 43 -5.07 -4.70 -5.11
C PHE A 43 -5.86 -5.42 -6.19
N VAL A 44 -5.64 -5.06 -7.45
CA VAL A 44 -6.18 -5.76 -8.62
C VAL A 44 -5.04 -6.44 -9.35
N ASP A 45 -5.11 -7.76 -9.47
CA ASP A 45 -4.04 -8.56 -10.09
C ASP A 45 -4.14 -8.62 -11.63
N ALA A 46 -3.20 -9.31 -12.26
CA ALA A 46 -3.13 -9.44 -13.72
C ALA A 46 -4.28 -10.27 -14.33
N GLN A 47 -5.08 -10.94 -13.52
CA GLN A 47 -6.28 -11.67 -13.91
C GLN A 47 -7.56 -10.85 -13.67
N ASP A 48 -7.41 -9.57 -13.28
CA ASP A 48 -8.48 -8.67 -12.85
C ASP A 48 -9.24 -9.19 -11.62
N HIS A 49 -8.58 -10.01 -10.78
CA HIS A 49 -9.11 -10.39 -9.49
C HIS A 49 -8.79 -9.31 -8.45
N ILE A 50 -9.74 -9.08 -7.56
CA ILE A 50 -9.65 -8.08 -6.50
C ILE A 50 -9.19 -8.77 -5.22
N TRP A 51 -8.08 -8.32 -4.67
CA TRP A 51 -7.52 -8.78 -3.42
C TRP A 51 -7.71 -7.73 -2.35
N ILE A 52 -8.12 -8.15 -1.16
CA ILE A 52 -8.17 -7.28 0.02
C ILE A 52 -7.36 -7.87 1.16
N ASN A 53 -6.71 -6.98 1.92
CA ASN A 53 -6.17 -7.25 3.25
C ASN A 53 -7.07 -6.53 4.25
N GLN A 54 -7.77 -7.29 5.08
CA GLN A 54 -8.73 -6.75 6.04
C GLN A 54 -8.33 -7.11 7.47
N ARG A 55 -8.93 -6.43 8.44
CA ARG A 55 -8.62 -6.54 9.87
C ARG A 55 -9.77 -7.21 10.62
N PRO A 56 -9.78 -8.55 10.81
CA PRO A 56 -10.81 -9.22 11.59
C PRO A 56 -10.89 -8.71 13.04
N SER A 57 -9.75 -8.21 13.57
CA SER A 57 -9.65 -7.63 14.91
C SER A 57 -10.46 -6.33 15.08
N SER A 58 -10.78 -5.62 14.00
CA SER A 58 -11.58 -4.39 14.03
C SER A 58 -13.08 -4.64 14.29
N LEU A 59 -13.54 -5.88 14.13
CA LEU A 59 -14.90 -6.27 14.43
C LEU A 59 -15.15 -6.30 15.94
N ASP A 60 -16.31 -5.80 16.37
CA ASP A 60 -16.68 -5.81 17.78
C ASP A 60 -17.12 -7.21 18.29
N ALA A 61 -17.38 -7.31 19.59
CA ALA A 61 -17.79 -8.57 20.20
C ALA A 61 -19.14 -9.09 19.71
N ARG A 62 -20.03 -8.22 19.24
CA ARG A 62 -21.34 -8.60 18.70
C ARG A 62 -21.18 -9.16 17.28
N GLU A 63 -20.36 -8.51 16.48
CA GLU A 63 -20.03 -8.89 15.11
C GLU A 63 -19.28 -10.23 15.05
N ARG A 64 -18.51 -10.57 16.08
CA ARG A 64 -17.76 -11.84 16.20
C ARG A 64 -18.53 -12.93 16.94
N ARG A 65 -19.76 -12.69 17.31
CA ARG A 65 -20.50 -13.58 18.26
C ARG A 65 -20.68 -15.01 17.76
N ALA A 66 -20.88 -15.21 16.47
CA ALA A 66 -21.07 -16.56 15.92
C ALA A 66 -19.80 -17.42 15.94
N SER A 67 -18.61 -16.81 16.05
CA SER A 67 -17.36 -17.55 16.23
C SER A 67 -17.13 -18.08 17.65
N THR A 68 -17.91 -17.59 18.61
CA THR A 68 -17.73 -17.91 20.05
C THR A 68 -18.97 -18.50 20.72
N ALA A 69 -20.15 -18.46 20.08
CA ALA A 69 -21.42 -18.93 20.63
C ALA A 69 -22.12 -19.93 19.70
N THR A 70 -22.56 -21.08 20.25
CA THR A 70 -23.12 -22.20 19.50
C THR A 70 -24.51 -21.96 18.93
N ASN A 71 -25.24 -20.97 19.42
CA ASN A 71 -26.66 -20.72 19.04
C ASN A 71 -26.84 -19.44 18.19
N VAL A 72 -25.76 -18.92 17.59
CA VAL A 72 -25.78 -17.71 16.78
C VAL A 72 -25.33 -18.05 15.36
N VAL A 73 -26.14 -17.67 14.37
CA VAL A 73 -25.88 -17.97 12.96
C VAL A 73 -25.01 -16.90 12.30
N CYS A 74 -25.18 -15.64 12.67
CA CYS A 74 -24.40 -14.51 12.15
C CYS A 74 -23.55 -13.96 13.29
N CYS A 75 -22.34 -13.57 13.08
CA CYS A 75 -21.52 -13.55 11.86
C CYS A 75 -20.14 -14.10 12.21
N VAL A 76 -19.42 -14.59 11.22
CA VAL A 76 -18.07 -15.13 11.40
C VAL A 76 -17.09 -14.15 10.78
N PRO A 77 -16.03 -13.72 11.49
CA PRO A 77 -14.97 -12.90 10.88
C PRO A 77 -14.40 -13.59 9.65
N ALA A 78 -14.38 -12.89 8.53
CA ALA A 78 -13.73 -13.37 7.32
C ALA A 78 -12.21 -13.51 7.53
N PRO A 79 -11.54 -14.38 6.76
CA PRO A 79 -10.08 -14.44 6.76
C PRO A 79 -9.44 -13.09 6.43
N PRO A 80 -8.23 -12.80 6.94
CA PRO A 80 -7.55 -11.52 6.69
C PRO A 80 -7.34 -11.18 5.22
N VAL A 81 -7.03 -12.17 4.38
CA VAL A 81 -6.87 -11.98 2.93
C VAL A 81 -8.03 -12.64 2.21
N ILE A 82 -8.65 -11.92 1.30
CA ILE A 82 -9.74 -12.42 0.46
C ILE A 82 -9.46 -12.06 -0.99
N GLU A 83 -9.65 -13.02 -1.88
CA GLU A 83 -9.63 -12.85 -3.33
C GLU A 83 -11.04 -12.94 -3.87
N PHE A 84 -11.43 -11.96 -4.68
CA PHE A 84 -12.69 -11.93 -5.44
C PHE A 84 -12.40 -12.00 -6.93
N ASP A 85 -13.28 -12.63 -7.69
CA ASP A 85 -13.32 -12.45 -9.13
C ASP A 85 -13.95 -11.10 -9.49
N GLN A 86 -13.94 -10.75 -10.79
CA GLN A 86 -14.53 -9.50 -11.29
C GLN A 86 -16.02 -9.36 -10.96
N ALA A 87 -16.74 -10.48 -10.88
CA ALA A 87 -18.17 -10.48 -10.55
C ALA A 87 -18.43 -10.33 -9.04
N GLY A 88 -17.39 -10.22 -8.21
CA GLY A 88 -17.49 -10.08 -6.77
C GLY A 88 -17.72 -11.38 -6.00
N LYS A 89 -17.57 -12.53 -6.67
CA LYS A 89 -17.61 -13.83 -6.01
C LYS A 89 -16.28 -14.11 -5.31
N VAL A 90 -16.33 -14.59 -4.07
CA VAL A 90 -15.14 -15.03 -3.35
C VAL A 90 -14.52 -16.25 -4.04
N VAL A 91 -13.26 -16.12 -4.45
CA VAL A 91 -12.46 -17.22 -5.00
C VAL A 91 -11.81 -18.02 -3.88
N GLN A 92 -11.21 -17.30 -2.92
CA GLN A 92 -10.59 -17.89 -1.74
C GLN A 92 -10.44 -16.86 -0.62
N GLY A 93 -10.18 -17.35 0.60
CA GLY A 93 -9.80 -16.52 1.74
C GLY A 93 -8.89 -17.31 2.67
N TRP A 94 -7.84 -16.66 3.16
CA TRP A 94 -6.82 -17.27 4.01
C TRP A 94 -6.13 -16.23 4.91
N GLY A 95 -5.23 -16.68 5.78
CA GLY A 95 -4.47 -15.85 6.71
C GLY A 95 -4.75 -16.24 8.16
N GLY A 96 -4.09 -15.58 9.06
CA GLY A 96 -4.04 -15.92 10.47
C GLY A 96 -2.67 -16.48 10.87
N ASP A 97 -2.48 -16.80 12.14
CA ASP A 97 -1.23 -17.33 12.69
C ASP A 97 -0.76 -18.59 11.99
N GLY A 98 0.51 -18.65 11.65
CA GLY A 98 1.17 -19.84 11.14
C GLY A 98 2.22 -20.39 12.11
N PRO A 99 2.80 -21.57 11.81
CA PRO A 99 3.82 -22.17 12.67
C PRO A 99 5.08 -21.31 12.78
N ASP A 100 5.46 -20.61 11.70
CA ASP A 100 6.72 -19.86 11.60
C ASP A 100 6.52 -18.34 11.66
N TYR A 101 5.27 -17.86 11.79
CA TYR A 101 4.96 -16.43 11.84
C TYR A 101 3.70 -16.15 12.66
N LYS A 102 3.58 -14.92 13.11
CA LYS A 102 2.38 -14.39 13.76
C LYS A 102 1.72 -13.36 12.86
N TRP A 103 0.43 -13.56 12.61
CA TRP A 103 -0.37 -12.59 11.89
C TRP A 103 -0.58 -11.35 12.76
N GLY A 104 -0.31 -10.21 12.20
CA GLY A 104 -0.59 -8.95 12.90
C GLY A 104 -2.07 -8.58 12.88
N ASN A 105 -2.42 -7.62 13.72
CA ASN A 105 -3.79 -7.14 13.86
C ASN A 105 -4.09 -5.87 13.06
N ASP A 106 -3.07 -5.28 12.43
CA ASP A 106 -3.16 -4.00 11.72
C ASP A 106 -2.72 -4.15 10.25
N GLY A 107 -3.30 -5.16 9.57
CA GLY A 107 -3.06 -5.41 8.15
C GLY A 107 -3.21 -4.14 7.33
N HIS A 108 -2.22 -3.82 6.49
CA HIS A 108 -2.20 -2.61 5.67
C HIS A 108 -2.03 -2.96 4.19
N GLY A 109 -0.96 -2.65 3.53
CA GLY A 109 -0.80 -2.93 2.11
C GLY A 109 -0.95 -4.40 1.69
N ILE A 110 -1.39 -4.62 0.46
CA ILE A 110 -1.41 -5.93 -0.22
C ILE A 110 -0.99 -5.74 -1.66
N PHE A 111 -0.21 -6.67 -2.20
CA PHE A 111 0.27 -6.66 -3.57
C PHE A 111 0.39 -8.09 -4.11
N VAL A 112 -0.02 -8.32 -5.36
CA VAL A 112 0.23 -9.60 -6.06
C VAL A 112 1.25 -9.35 -7.15
N ASP A 113 2.39 -10.04 -7.06
CA ASP A 113 3.48 -9.84 -7.99
C ASP A 113 3.28 -10.63 -9.30
N HIS A 114 4.15 -10.37 -10.26
CA HIS A 114 4.13 -11.00 -11.58
C HIS A 114 4.41 -12.52 -11.58
N ASN A 115 4.86 -13.07 -10.47
CA ASN A 115 5.04 -14.49 -10.22
C ASN A 115 3.88 -15.10 -9.43
N ASN A 116 2.79 -14.34 -9.22
CA ASN A 116 1.61 -14.70 -8.42
C ASN A 116 1.90 -14.96 -6.93
N PHE A 117 2.96 -14.38 -6.38
CA PHE A 117 3.11 -14.31 -4.92
C PHE A 117 2.29 -13.14 -4.37
N VAL A 118 1.69 -13.36 -3.23
CA VAL A 118 0.92 -12.36 -2.50
C VAL A 118 1.77 -11.79 -1.37
N TRP A 119 1.97 -10.49 -1.39
CA TRP A 119 2.69 -9.75 -0.38
C TRP A 119 1.71 -9.01 0.51
N VAL A 120 1.85 -9.17 1.81
CA VAL A 120 0.93 -8.61 2.81
C VAL A 120 1.71 -7.84 3.85
N GLY A 121 1.39 -6.57 4.02
CA GLY A 121 1.99 -5.70 5.02
C GLY A 121 1.18 -5.67 6.30
N ASP A 122 1.87 -5.50 7.42
CA ASP A 122 1.28 -5.25 8.73
C ASP A 122 1.94 -4.05 9.39
N ASN A 123 1.13 -3.12 9.85
CA ASN A 123 1.50 -1.83 10.41
C ASN A 123 1.39 -1.82 11.95
N ILE A 124 1.83 -2.88 12.62
CA ILE A 124 1.79 -2.95 14.08
C ILE A 124 2.78 -1.98 14.74
N GLU A 125 2.43 -1.48 15.94
CA GLU A 125 3.24 -0.51 16.68
C GLU A 125 4.64 -1.03 17.08
N THR A 126 4.83 -2.36 17.13
CA THR A 126 6.10 -3.00 17.46
C THR A 126 7.03 -3.18 16.26
N GLY A 127 6.87 -2.37 15.21
CA GLY A 127 7.74 -2.33 14.04
C GLY A 127 7.07 -2.70 12.72
N GLY A 128 6.24 -3.72 12.70
CA GLY A 128 5.62 -4.21 11.47
C GLY A 128 6.52 -5.15 10.65
N HIS A 129 5.95 -5.70 9.61
CA HIS A 129 6.62 -6.63 8.72
C HIS A 129 5.88 -6.73 7.38
N ILE A 130 6.52 -7.38 6.41
CA ILE A 130 5.89 -7.78 5.16
C ILE A 130 6.09 -9.28 5.01
N TYR A 131 4.99 -10.00 4.78
CA TYR A 131 5.00 -11.41 4.48
C TYR A 131 4.80 -11.66 3.00
N LYS A 132 5.50 -12.67 2.47
CA LYS A 132 5.28 -13.22 1.15
C LYS A 132 4.61 -14.58 1.28
N PHE A 133 3.55 -14.78 0.52
CA PHE A 133 2.81 -16.04 0.42
C PHE A 133 2.72 -16.50 -1.02
N THR A 134 2.51 -17.79 -1.23
CA THR A 134 1.98 -18.27 -2.51
C THR A 134 0.54 -17.79 -2.67
N ARG A 135 -0.02 -17.85 -3.89
CA ARG A 135 -1.39 -17.42 -4.15
C ARG A 135 -2.42 -18.13 -3.25
N ASP A 136 -2.19 -19.39 -2.92
CA ASP A 136 -3.03 -20.23 -2.04
C ASP A 136 -2.73 -20.06 -0.54
N GLY A 137 -1.96 -19.03 -0.16
CA GLY A 137 -1.73 -18.64 1.24
C GLY A 137 -0.66 -19.44 1.99
N LYS A 138 0.22 -20.18 1.29
CA LYS A 138 1.37 -20.82 1.95
C LYS A 138 2.48 -19.81 2.19
N PHE A 139 2.96 -19.74 3.42
CA PHE A 139 4.04 -18.85 3.82
C PHE A 139 5.33 -19.17 3.06
N VAL A 140 5.99 -18.13 2.55
CA VAL A 140 7.26 -18.23 1.82
C VAL A 140 8.38 -17.56 2.59
N MET A 141 8.21 -16.29 2.98
CA MET A 141 9.22 -15.54 3.72
C MET A 141 8.63 -14.34 4.45
N ARG A 142 9.43 -13.78 5.33
CA ARG A 142 9.21 -12.51 6.01
C ARG A 142 10.31 -11.52 5.62
N LEU A 143 9.93 -10.28 5.34
CA LEU A 143 10.83 -9.12 5.37
C LEU A 143 10.64 -8.37 6.68
N GLY A 144 11.72 -7.81 7.18
CA GLY A 144 11.76 -7.15 8.49
C GLY A 144 11.91 -8.14 9.65
N LYS A 145 12.94 -7.95 10.46
CA LYS A 145 13.17 -8.74 11.67
C LYS A 145 12.18 -8.33 12.78
N PRO A 146 11.77 -9.26 13.67
CA PRO A 146 11.08 -8.88 14.90
C PRO A 146 12.04 -8.11 15.80
N GLY A 147 11.53 -7.09 16.49
CA GLY A 147 12.34 -6.31 17.42
C GLY A 147 12.01 -4.83 17.40
N THR A 148 12.81 -4.05 18.11
CA THR A 148 12.64 -2.60 18.20
C THR A 148 13.31 -1.93 17.00
N PRO A 149 12.60 -1.12 16.22
CA PRO A 149 13.16 -0.39 15.08
C PRO A 149 14.22 0.63 15.54
N GLY A 150 15.31 0.74 14.77
CA GLY A 150 16.41 1.69 15.01
C GLY A 150 16.27 3.02 14.24
N GLY A 151 15.07 3.32 13.69
CA GLY A 151 14.83 4.53 12.89
C GLY A 151 14.97 4.31 11.39
N SER A 152 14.89 5.41 10.62
CA SER A 152 14.79 5.37 9.17
C SER A 152 16.04 4.85 8.44
N ASN A 153 17.17 4.69 9.13
CA ASN A 153 18.39 4.09 8.57
C ASN A 153 18.63 2.63 9.02
N ASP A 154 17.71 2.04 9.80
CA ASP A 154 17.76 0.64 10.18
C ASP A 154 17.42 -0.27 8.98
N ILE A 155 18.35 -1.10 8.55
CA ILE A 155 18.16 -1.98 7.38
C ILE A 155 17.55 -3.35 7.71
N GLU A 156 17.34 -3.64 8.98
CA GLU A 156 16.85 -4.92 9.46
C GLU A 156 15.37 -4.86 9.89
N HIS A 157 14.92 -3.71 10.42
CA HIS A 157 13.56 -3.55 10.95
C HIS A 157 12.78 -2.52 10.14
N PHE A 158 11.51 -2.81 9.91
CA PHE A 158 10.54 -1.80 9.52
C PHE A 158 10.04 -1.02 10.75
N ASN A 159 9.45 0.13 10.48
CA ASN A 159 8.74 0.88 11.50
C ASN A 159 7.38 1.33 10.96
N ARG A 160 6.43 0.40 10.95
CA ARG A 160 5.06 0.56 10.47
C ARG A 160 4.99 0.82 8.95
N PRO A 161 5.36 -0.16 8.13
CA PRO A 161 5.28 -0.04 6.67
C PRO A 161 3.83 0.13 6.21
N ALA A 162 3.62 0.98 5.21
CA ALA A 162 2.30 1.31 4.71
C ALA A 162 1.93 0.52 3.45
N ASP A 163 2.84 0.47 2.47
CA ASP A 163 2.52 -0.10 1.16
C ASP A 163 3.78 -0.67 0.49
N MET A 164 3.59 -1.46 -0.57
CA MET A 164 4.67 -2.09 -1.32
C MET A 164 4.31 -2.31 -2.78
N ALA A 165 5.34 -2.36 -3.62
CA ALA A 165 5.23 -2.76 -5.02
C ALA A 165 6.44 -3.60 -5.45
N VAL A 166 6.22 -4.63 -6.25
CA VAL A 166 7.30 -5.45 -6.81
C VAL A 166 7.53 -5.08 -8.27
N ASP A 167 8.76 -4.73 -8.59
CA ASP A 167 9.17 -4.44 -9.95
C ASP A 167 9.37 -5.74 -10.73
N ARG A 168 8.67 -5.85 -11.87
CA ARG A 168 8.73 -7.03 -12.74
C ARG A 168 10.11 -7.24 -13.38
N GLU A 169 10.81 -6.16 -13.70
CA GLU A 169 12.07 -6.25 -14.46
C GLU A 169 13.24 -6.62 -13.58
N THR A 170 13.33 -6.02 -12.39
CA THR A 170 14.46 -6.23 -11.46
C THR A 170 14.17 -7.28 -10.40
N ASN A 171 12.90 -7.70 -10.25
CA ASN A 171 12.42 -8.56 -9.17
C ASN A 171 12.79 -7.99 -7.78
N GLU A 172 12.65 -6.68 -7.62
CA GLU A 172 12.87 -5.97 -6.37
C GLU A 172 11.54 -5.53 -5.77
N ILE A 173 11.40 -5.64 -4.45
CA ILE A 173 10.26 -5.10 -3.71
C ILE A 173 10.64 -3.74 -3.11
N PHE A 174 9.83 -2.74 -3.43
CA PHE A 174 9.92 -1.38 -2.94
C PHE A 174 8.85 -1.19 -1.86
N VAL A 175 9.24 -0.71 -0.71
CA VAL A 175 8.37 -0.56 0.46
C VAL A 175 8.32 0.89 0.90
N ALA A 176 7.13 1.46 1.01
CA ALA A 176 6.86 2.71 1.70
C ALA A 176 6.83 2.43 3.22
N ASP A 177 7.97 2.59 3.88
CA ASP A 177 8.10 2.35 5.31
C ASP A 177 7.97 3.70 6.06
N GLY A 178 6.71 4.10 6.33
CA GLY A 178 6.43 5.50 6.55
C GLY A 178 5.54 5.91 7.72
N TYR A 179 4.87 5.03 8.47
CA TYR A 179 4.06 5.47 9.61
C TYR A 179 4.90 5.83 10.84
N ALA A 180 6.15 5.39 10.89
CA ALA A 180 7.09 5.80 11.94
C ALA A 180 8.54 5.92 11.44
N ASN A 181 8.82 5.52 10.20
CA ASN A 181 10.02 5.86 9.44
C ASN A 181 9.68 6.86 8.34
N HIS A 182 10.71 7.39 7.65
CA HIS A 182 10.57 8.42 6.61
C HIS A 182 11.29 8.00 5.32
N ARG A 183 10.99 6.78 4.81
CA ARG A 183 11.80 6.21 3.73
C ARG A 183 11.02 5.33 2.74
N VAL A 184 11.64 5.14 1.59
CA VAL A 184 11.47 3.96 0.75
C VAL A 184 12.63 3.02 1.04
N ILE A 185 12.36 1.74 1.22
CA ILE A 185 13.39 0.71 1.39
C ILE A 185 13.15 -0.44 0.39
N VAL A 186 14.23 -0.98 -0.16
CA VAL A 186 14.18 -1.94 -1.28
C VAL A 186 14.92 -3.22 -0.91
N PHE A 187 14.28 -4.34 -1.21
CA PHE A 187 14.85 -5.68 -1.03
C PHE A 187 14.75 -6.49 -2.32
N ASP A 188 15.54 -7.52 -2.42
CA ASP A 188 15.39 -8.56 -3.44
C ASP A 188 14.14 -9.39 -3.13
N ALA A 189 13.19 -9.49 -4.07
CA ALA A 189 11.92 -10.16 -3.84
C ALA A 189 12.01 -11.69 -3.82
N ALA A 190 13.13 -12.27 -4.26
CA ALA A 190 13.37 -13.71 -4.20
C ALA A 190 14.03 -14.15 -2.89
N THR A 191 14.99 -13.37 -2.41
CA THR A 191 15.85 -13.74 -1.28
C THR A 191 15.58 -12.96 0.00
N GLY A 192 14.90 -11.81 -0.09
CA GLY A 192 14.72 -10.89 1.04
C GLY A 192 15.97 -10.07 1.39
N ALA A 193 17.02 -10.12 0.56
CA ALA A 193 18.25 -9.37 0.80
C ALA A 193 18.02 -7.86 0.63
N TYR A 194 18.50 -7.08 1.60
CA TYR A 194 18.49 -5.61 1.52
C TYR A 194 19.30 -5.14 0.30
N LYS A 195 18.80 -4.12 -0.39
CA LYS A 195 19.44 -3.49 -1.55
C LYS A 195 19.84 -2.04 -1.28
N ARG A 196 18.88 -1.20 -0.92
CA ARG A 196 19.04 0.26 -0.74
C ARG A 196 17.82 0.87 -0.04
N HIS A 197 17.96 2.09 0.42
CA HIS A 197 16.84 2.92 0.87
C HIS A 197 17.16 4.40 0.62
N TRP A 198 16.12 5.22 0.65
CA TRP A 198 16.23 6.69 0.52
C TRP A 198 15.05 7.40 1.17
N GLY A 199 15.26 8.65 1.53
CA GLY A 199 14.25 9.60 1.97
C GLY A 199 13.78 10.52 0.84
N ALA A 200 13.14 11.63 1.20
CA ALA A 200 12.68 12.61 0.22
C ALA A 200 13.86 13.15 -0.63
N TYR A 201 13.56 13.43 -1.89
CA TYR A 201 14.53 13.93 -2.89
C TYR A 201 15.73 13.00 -3.15
N GLY A 202 15.61 11.71 -2.80
CA GLY A 202 16.70 10.73 -2.94
C GLY A 202 17.82 10.90 -1.93
N LYS A 203 17.63 11.71 -0.90
CA LYS A 203 18.60 11.95 0.18
C LYS A 203 18.54 10.81 1.21
N PRO A 204 19.58 10.63 2.05
CA PRO A 204 19.46 9.78 3.22
C PRO A 204 18.27 10.24 4.09
N PRO A 205 17.44 9.31 4.59
CA PRO A 205 16.32 9.67 5.46
C PRO A 205 16.82 10.18 6.81
N THR A 206 16.03 11.05 7.44
CA THR A 206 16.23 11.52 8.81
C THR A 206 14.95 11.34 9.61
N ASP A 207 15.08 11.21 10.94
CA ASP A 207 13.95 11.07 11.86
C ASP A 207 13.61 12.40 12.58
N GLU A 208 14.17 13.50 12.08
CA GLU A 208 13.85 14.84 12.57
C GLU A 208 12.39 15.19 12.27
N LYS A 209 11.70 15.73 13.25
CA LYS A 209 10.33 16.21 13.06
C LYS A 209 10.35 17.45 12.20
N VAL A 210 9.58 17.43 11.13
CA VAL A 210 9.35 18.59 10.27
C VAL A 210 7.86 18.93 10.32
N GLU A 211 7.56 20.15 10.72
CA GLU A 211 6.20 20.66 10.68
C GLU A 211 5.79 21.01 9.26
N TRP A 212 4.56 20.69 8.92
CA TRP A 212 3.98 21.05 7.64
C TRP A 212 3.48 22.49 7.66
N ASP A 213 4.06 23.32 6.80
CA ASP A 213 3.52 24.64 6.46
C ASP A 213 3.07 24.62 4.98
N PRO A 214 1.76 24.64 4.69
CA PRO A 214 1.27 24.61 3.32
C PRO A 214 1.67 25.84 2.48
N LYS A 215 2.04 26.94 3.12
CA LYS A 215 2.51 28.18 2.47
C LYS A 215 4.03 28.33 2.48
N GLY A 216 4.69 27.50 3.27
CA GLY A 216 6.13 27.50 3.41
C GLY A 216 6.87 26.76 2.29
N PRO A 217 8.20 26.69 2.38
CA PRO A 217 9.01 25.87 1.48
C PRO A 217 8.67 24.38 1.65
N ALA A 218 8.85 23.59 0.57
CA ALA A 218 8.65 22.16 0.62
C ALA A 218 9.62 21.49 1.60
N PRO A 219 9.15 20.68 2.57
CA PRO A 219 10.01 19.97 3.50
C PRO A 219 11.04 19.10 2.79
N GLN A 220 12.28 19.07 3.29
CA GLN A 220 13.39 18.35 2.67
C GLN A 220 13.46 16.87 3.03
N GLN A 221 12.53 16.39 3.84
CA GLN A 221 12.31 14.97 4.13
C GLN A 221 10.85 14.60 3.93
N PHE A 222 10.56 13.31 3.93
CA PHE A 222 9.19 12.82 3.94
C PHE A 222 8.51 13.12 5.28
N GLY A 223 7.20 13.39 5.20
CA GLY A 223 6.34 13.41 6.37
C GLY A 223 5.96 12.01 6.84
N ASN A 224 5.13 11.94 7.85
CA ASN A 224 4.58 10.71 8.38
C ASN A 224 3.06 10.67 8.09
N PRO A 225 2.60 9.70 7.27
CA PRO A 225 3.37 8.60 6.68
C PRO A 225 3.89 8.86 5.25
N VAL A 226 4.98 8.19 4.89
CA VAL A 226 5.26 7.79 3.51
C VAL A 226 4.30 6.66 3.21
N HIS A 227 3.25 6.91 2.40
CA HIS A 227 2.05 6.07 2.46
C HIS A 227 1.87 5.13 1.27
N CYS A 228 1.78 5.62 0.06
CA CYS A 228 1.62 4.77 -1.11
C CYS A 228 2.92 4.66 -1.91
N ILE A 229 3.08 3.54 -2.60
CA ILE A 229 4.17 3.34 -3.56
C ILE A 229 3.65 2.56 -4.77
N THR A 230 4.01 3.01 -5.96
CA THR A 230 3.69 2.29 -7.19
C THR A 230 4.81 2.45 -8.21
N ILE A 231 4.90 1.47 -9.12
CA ILE A 231 5.89 1.48 -10.20
C ILE A 231 5.15 1.62 -11.52
N THR A 232 5.48 2.66 -12.27
CA THR A 232 4.86 2.93 -13.56
C THR A 232 5.38 1.99 -14.65
N LYS A 233 4.66 1.89 -15.77
CA LYS A 233 5.06 1.05 -16.91
C LYS A 233 6.40 1.49 -17.54
N ASP A 234 6.78 2.75 -17.39
CA ASP A 234 8.06 3.31 -17.83
C ASP A 234 9.16 3.25 -16.74
N GLY A 235 8.90 2.51 -15.66
CA GLY A 235 9.90 2.17 -14.64
C GLY A 235 10.19 3.28 -13.64
N LEU A 236 9.30 4.26 -13.47
CA LEU A 236 9.40 5.25 -12.42
C LEU A 236 8.71 4.78 -11.14
N VAL A 237 9.24 5.16 -9.99
CA VAL A 237 8.70 4.89 -8.67
C VAL A 237 7.98 6.14 -8.18
N LEU A 238 6.67 6.05 -7.97
CA LEU A 238 5.84 7.11 -7.41
C LEU A 238 5.64 6.84 -5.92
N VAL A 239 5.90 7.83 -5.09
CA VAL A 239 5.85 7.72 -3.62
C VAL A 239 4.96 8.83 -3.06
N CYS A 240 3.93 8.45 -2.31
CA CYS A 240 3.04 9.42 -1.67
C CYS A 240 3.59 9.86 -0.31
N ASP A 241 3.86 11.15 -0.19
CA ASP A 241 4.12 11.83 1.06
C ASP A 241 2.80 12.45 1.56
N ARG A 242 1.99 11.63 2.26
CA ARG A 242 0.60 11.95 2.61
C ARG A 242 0.49 13.21 3.45
N SER A 243 1.35 13.36 4.44
CA SER A 243 1.29 14.52 5.34
C SER A 243 1.67 15.83 4.69
N HIS A 244 2.42 15.78 3.60
CA HIS A 244 2.85 16.97 2.87
C HIS A 244 2.08 17.19 1.56
N ASN A 245 0.97 16.48 1.35
CA ASN A 245 0.10 16.63 0.17
C ASN A 245 0.89 16.62 -1.15
N ARG A 246 1.88 15.74 -1.26
CA ARG A 246 2.73 15.63 -2.44
C ARG A 246 3.05 14.19 -2.80
N MET A 247 3.35 13.99 -4.06
CA MET A 247 3.93 12.78 -4.59
C MET A 247 5.33 13.08 -5.10
N GLN A 248 6.31 12.26 -4.75
CA GLN A 248 7.64 12.33 -5.33
C GLN A 248 7.88 11.17 -6.29
N VAL A 249 8.54 11.47 -7.39
CA VAL A 249 8.84 10.53 -8.46
C VAL A 249 10.34 10.27 -8.48
N PHE A 250 10.72 8.99 -8.51
CA PHE A 250 12.10 8.54 -8.49
C PHE A 250 12.39 7.57 -9.63
N ARG A 251 13.66 7.42 -9.97
CA ARG A 251 14.15 6.22 -10.66
C ARG A 251 14.24 5.06 -9.67
N LYS A 252 14.35 3.84 -10.18
CA LYS A 252 14.46 2.63 -9.33
C LYS A 252 15.69 2.62 -8.42
N ASP A 253 16.73 3.38 -8.74
CA ASP A 253 17.94 3.54 -7.93
C ASP A 253 17.81 4.55 -6.78
N GLY A 254 16.65 5.23 -6.67
CA GLY A 254 16.38 6.27 -5.68
C GLY A 254 16.69 7.69 -6.17
N THR A 255 17.17 7.86 -7.40
CA THR A 255 17.42 9.19 -7.98
C THR A 255 16.09 9.95 -8.13
N PHE A 256 15.99 11.10 -7.49
CA PHE A 256 14.84 12.00 -7.58
C PHE A 256 14.65 12.54 -9.01
N VAL A 257 13.42 12.53 -9.49
CA VAL A 257 13.06 13.03 -10.82
C VAL A 257 12.24 14.31 -10.72
N ARG A 258 11.14 14.29 -9.97
CA ARG A 258 10.24 15.43 -9.81
C ARG A 258 9.29 15.27 -8.64
N GLU A 259 8.65 16.37 -8.27
CA GLU A 259 7.58 16.45 -7.28
C GLU A 259 6.27 16.89 -7.93
N ILE A 260 5.17 16.37 -7.42
CA ILE A 260 3.80 16.73 -7.80
C ILE A 260 3.06 17.09 -6.51
N SER A 261 2.71 18.35 -6.34
CA SER A 261 1.85 18.78 -5.23
C SER A 261 0.37 18.58 -5.58
N VAL A 262 -0.40 18.10 -4.63
CA VAL A 262 -1.85 17.89 -4.78
C VAL A 262 -2.57 18.67 -3.69
N LEU A 263 -3.28 19.72 -4.09
CA LEU A 263 -4.01 20.60 -3.17
C LEU A 263 -3.15 21.03 -1.96
N LYS A 264 -1.95 21.53 -2.22
CA LYS A 264 -0.94 21.82 -1.20
C LYS A 264 -1.46 22.61 0.00
N GLU A 265 -2.38 23.53 -0.22
CA GLU A 265 -2.94 24.41 0.82
C GLU A 265 -4.11 23.79 1.59
N SER A 266 -4.54 22.57 1.26
CA SER A 266 -5.54 21.86 2.01
C SER A 266 -4.99 21.23 3.29
N ALA A 267 -5.87 20.70 4.13
CA ALA A 267 -5.46 19.89 5.28
C ALA A 267 -4.58 18.70 4.82
N PRO A 268 -3.61 18.23 5.63
CA PRO A 268 -2.82 17.06 5.32
C PRO A 268 -3.67 15.83 5.00
N GLY A 269 -3.22 15.00 4.05
CA GLY A 269 -3.90 13.74 3.73
C GLY A 269 -4.70 13.73 2.43
N THR A 270 -4.52 14.71 1.54
CA THR A 270 -5.16 14.72 0.20
C THR A 270 -4.64 13.62 -0.73
N ILE A 271 -3.49 13.05 -0.42
CA ILE A 271 -2.93 11.90 -1.11
C ILE A 271 -3.01 10.72 -0.14
N GLY A 272 -4.06 9.92 -0.31
CA GLY A 272 -4.19 8.61 0.32
C GLY A 272 -3.47 7.52 -0.50
N SER A 273 -3.94 6.35 -0.43
CA SER A 273 -3.57 5.24 -1.32
C SER A 273 -4.47 5.22 -2.53
#